data_6cd47ad7a7bd5cea956064ac2fa186ca
#
_entry.id   6cd47ad7a7bd5cea956064ac2fa186ca
#
_cell.length_a   1.000
_cell.length_b   1.000
_cell.length_c   1.000
_cell.angle_alpha   90.00
_cell.angle_beta   90.00
_cell.angle_gamma   90.00
#
_symmetry.space_group_name_H-M   'P 1'
#
loop_
_entity.id
_entity.type
_entity.pdbx_description
1 polymer ?
#
loop_
_entity_poly.entity_id
_entity_poly.type
_entity_poly.pdbx_seq_one_letter_code
_entity_poly.pdbx_strand_id
1 'polypeptide(L)'
;MTGARRKVLLAPVTVTPSKPLTPSHLKGLLWVDVMYRATRAYADVTYRSSHTTYHRTEQTMGFWEFLDRTQRDTDYEALSEAEIGELYVRYRAEGRAPSASELRPYAEAVENDGFVHRAGARVLRLWAGHYERLGLHDPGLLAHQPPGFGLEEMIDDLLASGLGLDQRDVGGPVYLDATRYGLPLRQIVTADGRPNYVACALRELLPLASRYDEIVVLYDRELDSDYRLLERVLSLKGPTVHRVPIGRVPIDGKIASARYGGWGEHTVDALLRSFADAADPATVRLGMRLYFIASLGPGQQE
;
A
#
# COMPACT_ATOMS: atom_id res chain seq x y z
N MET A 1 -21.38 33.89 -3.20
CA MET A 1 -20.24 33.55 -2.31
C MET A 1 -19.87 32.10 -2.60
N THR A 2 -18.85 31.87 -3.44
CA THR A 2 -18.30 30.55 -3.64
C THR A 2 -17.46 30.21 -2.41
N GLY A 3 -18.04 29.45 -1.48
CA GLY A 3 -17.30 28.91 -0.34
C GLY A 3 -16.08 28.12 -0.83
N ALA A 4 -14.98 28.12 -0.10
CA ALA A 4 -13.81 27.30 -0.42
C ALA A 4 -14.25 25.83 -0.55
N ARG A 5 -13.79 25.16 -1.61
CA ARG A 5 -14.08 23.72 -1.81
C ARG A 5 -13.43 22.92 -0.66
N ARG A 6 -14.12 21.90 -0.18
CA ARG A 6 -13.55 20.97 0.79
C ARG A 6 -12.32 20.27 0.21
N LYS A 7 -11.32 20.07 1.05
CA LYS A 7 -10.09 19.34 0.71
C LYS A 7 -10.19 17.91 1.20
N VAL A 8 -10.13 16.97 0.30
CA VAL A 8 -10.26 15.53 0.59
C VAL A 8 -8.98 14.80 0.20
N LEU A 9 -8.45 14.01 1.12
CA LEU A 9 -7.34 13.11 0.87
C LEU A 9 -7.86 11.68 0.72
N LEU A 10 -7.65 11.06 -0.44
CA LEU A 10 -7.85 9.63 -0.65
C LEU A 10 -6.52 8.91 -0.43
N ALA A 11 -6.47 8.05 0.57
CA ALA A 11 -5.27 7.30 0.98
C ALA A 11 -5.58 5.80 1.06
N PRO A 12 -5.53 5.07 -0.06
CA PRO A 12 -5.66 3.63 -0.04
C PRO A 12 -4.41 2.96 0.54
N VAL A 13 -4.58 1.73 1.05
CA VAL A 13 -3.43 0.90 1.37
C VAL A 13 -2.54 0.74 0.14
N THR A 14 -1.26 1.00 0.30
CA THR A 14 -0.31 0.91 -0.81
C THR A 14 0.11 -0.54 -1.03
N VAL A 15 0.00 -0.99 -2.27
CA VAL A 15 0.52 -2.29 -2.70
C VAL A 15 2.02 -2.15 -3.00
N THR A 16 2.84 -3.01 -2.41
CA THR A 16 4.30 -3.01 -2.67
C THR A 16 4.62 -3.77 -3.96
N PRO A 17 5.56 -3.27 -4.81
CA PRO A 17 5.86 -3.84 -6.12
C PRO A 17 6.80 -5.06 -6.03
N SER A 18 6.29 -6.13 -5.46
CA SER A 18 7.04 -7.38 -5.28
C SER A 18 6.39 -8.61 -5.94
N LYS A 19 5.20 -8.46 -6.49
CA LYS A 19 4.40 -9.55 -7.04
C LYS A 19 3.31 -9.00 -7.97
N PRO A 20 2.65 -9.84 -8.79
CA PRO A 20 1.61 -9.36 -9.70
C PRO A 20 0.39 -8.80 -8.97
N LEU A 21 -0.31 -7.90 -9.64
CA LEU A 21 -1.64 -7.45 -9.21
C LEU A 21 -2.65 -8.60 -9.39
N THR A 22 -3.40 -8.87 -8.32
CA THR A 22 -4.47 -9.88 -8.30
C THR A 22 -5.84 -9.22 -8.41
N PRO A 23 -6.94 -9.98 -8.62
CA PRO A 23 -8.29 -9.44 -8.62
C PRO A 23 -8.65 -8.63 -7.38
N SER A 24 -8.16 -9.02 -6.19
CA SER A 24 -8.37 -8.24 -4.96
C SER A 24 -7.69 -6.86 -5.02
N HIS A 25 -6.47 -6.78 -5.56
CA HIS A 25 -5.82 -5.49 -5.79
C HIS A 25 -6.58 -4.66 -6.82
N LEU A 26 -7.01 -5.28 -7.93
CA LEU A 26 -7.79 -4.61 -8.96
C LEU A 26 -9.10 -4.04 -8.42
N LYS A 27 -9.82 -4.80 -7.59
CA LYS A 27 -11.03 -4.31 -6.92
C LYS A 27 -10.75 -3.05 -6.11
N GLY A 28 -9.71 -3.04 -5.30
CA GLY A 28 -9.30 -1.86 -4.51
C GLY A 28 -8.96 -0.67 -5.40
N LEU A 29 -8.17 -0.87 -6.45
CA LEU A 29 -7.78 0.19 -7.40
C LEU A 29 -8.99 0.80 -8.13
N LEU A 30 -9.95 -0.02 -8.57
CA LEU A 30 -11.17 0.44 -9.23
C LEU A 30 -12.06 1.24 -8.26
N TRP A 31 -12.18 0.81 -7.00
CA TRP A 31 -12.91 1.56 -5.97
C TRP A 31 -12.28 2.94 -5.73
N VAL A 32 -10.95 3.00 -5.59
CA VAL A 32 -10.23 4.27 -5.41
C VAL A 32 -10.42 5.18 -6.62
N ASP A 33 -10.28 4.66 -7.85
CA ASP A 33 -10.45 5.44 -9.09
C ASP A 33 -11.85 6.06 -9.19
N VAL A 34 -12.89 5.27 -8.90
CA VAL A 34 -14.27 5.77 -8.93
C VAL A 34 -14.50 6.81 -7.83
N MET A 35 -14.01 6.57 -6.61
CA MET A 35 -14.11 7.55 -5.51
C MET A 35 -13.37 8.85 -5.86
N TYR A 36 -12.16 8.76 -6.42
CA TYR A 36 -11.40 9.92 -6.86
C TYR A 36 -12.19 10.75 -7.89
N ARG A 37 -12.69 10.09 -8.94
CA ARG A 37 -13.45 10.78 -10.01
C ARG A 37 -14.76 11.38 -9.52
N ALA A 38 -15.50 10.67 -8.68
CA ALA A 38 -16.76 11.16 -8.12
C ALA A 38 -16.54 12.33 -7.16
N THR A 39 -15.57 12.21 -6.24
CA THR A 39 -15.33 13.22 -5.21
C THR A 39 -14.80 14.53 -5.80
N ARG A 40 -13.93 14.47 -6.83
CA ARG A 40 -13.39 15.70 -7.46
C ARG A 40 -14.45 16.56 -8.17
N ALA A 41 -15.66 16.06 -8.38
CA ALA A 41 -16.77 16.88 -8.85
C ALA A 41 -17.23 17.91 -7.78
N TYR A 42 -17.03 17.62 -6.51
CA TYR A 42 -17.54 18.40 -5.37
C TYR A 42 -16.44 18.99 -4.48
N ALA A 43 -15.26 18.40 -4.47
CA ALA A 43 -14.17 18.74 -3.58
C ALA A 43 -12.83 18.85 -4.32
N ASP A 44 -11.84 19.45 -3.65
CA ASP A 44 -10.45 19.40 -4.09
C ASP A 44 -9.85 18.10 -3.53
N VAL A 45 -9.60 17.15 -4.42
CA VAL A 45 -9.20 15.79 -4.06
C VAL A 45 -7.73 15.56 -4.37
N THR A 46 -7.00 15.09 -3.39
CA THR A 46 -5.67 14.49 -3.57
C THR A 46 -5.77 12.99 -3.42
N TYR A 47 -5.26 12.24 -4.40
CA TYR A 47 -5.05 10.80 -4.28
C TYR A 47 -3.58 10.55 -3.96
N ARG A 48 -3.32 9.99 -2.78
CA ARG A 48 -1.98 9.69 -2.30
C ARG A 48 -1.79 8.18 -2.19
N SER A 49 -0.76 7.66 -2.86
CA SER A 49 -0.36 6.25 -2.77
C SER A 49 1.15 6.17 -2.96
N SER A 50 1.89 6.30 -1.87
CA SER A 50 3.36 6.31 -1.89
C SER A 50 3.91 4.91 -1.61
N HIS A 51 4.21 4.15 -2.67
CA HIS A 51 4.92 2.88 -2.51
C HIS A 51 6.31 3.08 -1.85
N THR A 52 6.98 4.19 -2.12
CA THR A 52 8.32 4.51 -1.56
C THR A 52 8.33 4.50 -0.03
N THR A 53 7.28 5.01 0.61
CA THR A 53 7.14 5.00 2.07
C THR A 53 7.14 3.56 2.62
N TYR A 54 6.48 2.63 1.92
CA TYR A 54 6.33 1.24 2.34
C TYR A 54 7.54 0.36 1.96
N HIS A 55 8.46 0.86 1.14
CA HIS A 55 9.73 0.17 0.87
C HIS A 55 10.59 0.00 2.12
N ARG A 56 10.41 0.85 3.13
CA ARG A 56 11.10 0.78 4.42
C ARG A 56 10.71 -0.43 5.28
N THR A 57 9.71 -1.22 4.87
CA THR A 57 9.30 -2.42 5.60
C THR A 57 10.30 -3.56 5.40
N GLU A 58 10.46 -4.39 6.44
CA GLU A 58 11.28 -5.60 6.38
C GLU A 58 10.92 -6.51 5.21
N GLN A 59 9.63 -6.62 4.92
CA GLN A 59 9.12 -7.43 3.80
C GLN A 59 9.73 -7.00 2.47
N THR A 60 9.85 -5.71 2.22
CA THR A 60 10.36 -5.19 0.96
C THR A 60 11.88 -5.22 0.94
N MET A 61 12.53 -4.70 1.96
CA MET A 61 13.99 -4.67 2.03
C MET A 61 14.60 -6.09 2.11
N GLY A 62 13.95 -7.01 2.85
CA GLY A 62 14.39 -8.41 2.91
C GLY A 62 14.26 -9.12 1.56
N PHE A 63 13.22 -8.80 0.78
CA PHE A 63 13.12 -9.31 -0.58
C PHE A 63 14.26 -8.77 -1.48
N TRP A 64 14.63 -7.50 -1.35
CA TRP A 64 15.74 -6.93 -2.11
C TRP A 64 17.08 -7.54 -1.72
N GLU A 65 17.35 -7.75 -0.43
CA GLU A 65 18.51 -8.49 0.06
C GLU A 65 18.58 -9.90 -0.56
N PHE A 66 17.44 -10.61 -0.55
CA PHE A 66 17.35 -11.93 -1.17
C PHE A 66 17.71 -11.88 -2.66
N LEU A 67 17.20 -10.89 -3.41
CA LEU A 67 17.48 -10.73 -4.82
C LEU A 67 18.95 -10.45 -5.08
N ASP A 68 19.54 -9.51 -4.35
CA ASP A 68 20.97 -9.17 -4.51
C ASP A 68 21.89 -10.31 -4.11
N ARG A 69 21.50 -11.12 -3.14
CA ARG A 69 22.25 -12.29 -2.72
C ARG A 69 22.16 -13.46 -3.71
N THR A 70 20.98 -13.69 -4.31
CA THR A 70 20.69 -14.91 -5.06
C THR A 70 20.51 -14.71 -6.56
N GLN A 71 20.25 -13.48 -7.04
CA GLN A 71 19.81 -13.16 -8.40
C GLN A 71 20.66 -12.03 -9.02
N ARG A 72 21.96 -11.95 -8.71
CA ARG A 72 22.84 -10.82 -9.05
C ARG A 72 22.85 -10.42 -10.52
N ASP A 73 22.87 -11.42 -11.42
CA ASP A 73 23.01 -11.25 -12.86
C ASP A 73 21.68 -11.31 -13.62
N THR A 74 20.55 -11.23 -12.89
CA THR A 74 19.23 -11.30 -13.52
C THR A 74 18.90 -10.01 -14.27
N ASP A 75 18.54 -10.16 -15.55
CA ASP A 75 17.94 -9.08 -16.34
C ASP A 75 16.44 -8.96 -16.00
N TYR A 76 16.13 -8.09 -15.03
CA TYR A 76 14.76 -7.86 -14.61
C TYR A 76 13.89 -7.22 -15.69
N GLU A 77 14.47 -6.56 -16.70
CA GLU A 77 13.70 -5.93 -17.78
C GLU A 77 13.03 -6.99 -18.69
N ALA A 78 13.63 -8.16 -18.79
CA ALA A 78 13.07 -9.27 -19.54
C ALA A 78 11.95 -10.02 -18.79
N LEU A 79 11.83 -9.83 -17.46
CA LEU A 79 10.87 -10.57 -16.64
C LEU A 79 9.48 -9.94 -16.65
N SER A 80 8.48 -10.82 -16.58
CA SER A 80 7.09 -10.48 -16.27
C SER A 80 6.90 -10.24 -14.77
N GLU A 81 5.78 -9.63 -14.39
CA GLU A 81 5.43 -9.46 -12.97
C GLU A 81 5.21 -10.80 -12.24
N ALA A 82 4.76 -11.84 -12.95
CA ALA A 82 4.58 -13.17 -12.41
C ALA A 82 5.92 -13.83 -12.08
N GLU A 83 6.91 -13.75 -12.97
CA GLU A 83 8.26 -14.28 -12.74
C GLU A 83 8.97 -13.59 -11.57
N ILE A 84 8.83 -12.25 -11.45
CA ILE A 84 9.34 -11.51 -10.28
C ILE A 84 8.57 -11.94 -9.01
N GLY A 85 7.26 -12.16 -9.13
CA GLY A 85 6.43 -12.66 -8.05
C GLY A 85 6.86 -14.06 -7.55
N GLU A 86 7.29 -14.96 -8.45
CA GLU A 86 7.82 -16.27 -8.08
C GLU A 86 9.13 -16.14 -7.29
N LEU A 87 9.98 -15.15 -7.59
CA LEU A 87 11.16 -14.85 -6.77
C LEU A 87 10.76 -14.40 -5.37
N TYR A 88 9.67 -13.61 -5.24
CA TYR A 88 9.13 -13.23 -3.94
C TYR A 88 8.59 -14.44 -3.15
N VAL A 89 7.92 -15.39 -3.81
CA VAL A 89 7.48 -16.62 -3.17
C VAL A 89 8.67 -17.45 -2.66
N ARG A 90 9.73 -17.58 -3.45
CA ARG A 90 10.99 -18.24 -3.03
C ARG A 90 11.62 -17.55 -1.82
N TYR A 91 11.71 -16.22 -1.82
CA TYR A 91 12.14 -15.46 -0.65
C TYR A 91 11.33 -15.80 0.59
N ARG A 92 10.01 -15.85 0.47
CA ARG A 92 9.14 -16.19 1.60
C ARG A 92 9.30 -17.64 2.07
N ALA A 93 9.53 -18.56 1.15
CA ALA A 93 9.75 -19.99 1.44
C ALA A 93 11.10 -20.25 2.10
N GLU A 94 12.13 -19.43 1.83
CA GLU A 94 13.44 -19.55 2.48
C GLU A 94 13.34 -19.36 4.01
N GLY A 95 12.39 -18.53 4.47
CA GLY A 95 12.15 -18.30 5.89
C GLY A 95 13.31 -17.58 6.62
N ARG A 96 14.31 -17.10 5.89
CA ARG A 96 15.42 -16.35 6.46
C ARG A 96 14.96 -14.95 6.85
N ALA A 97 15.29 -14.52 8.07
CA ALA A 97 15.12 -13.16 8.51
C ALA A 97 16.47 -12.43 8.42
N PRO A 98 16.67 -11.48 7.50
CA PRO A 98 17.90 -10.72 7.42
C PRO A 98 18.11 -9.89 8.70
N SER A 99 19.36 -9.74 9.12
CA SER A 99 19.73 -8.90 10.26
C SER A 99 19.50 -7.41 9.96
N ALA A 100 19.40 -6.59 11.01
CA ALA A 100 19.31 -5.14 10.85
C ALA A 100 20.50 -4.55 10.08
N SER A 101 21.71 -5.10 10.26
CA SER A 101 22.92 -4.66 9.54
C SER A 101 22.86 -4.96 8.05
N GLU A 102 22.27 -6.10 7.65
CA GLU A 102 22.07 -6.46 6.23
C GLU A 102 21.02 -5.57 5.56
N LEU A 103 20.00 -5.14 6.30
CA LEU A 103 18.94 -4.29 5.77
C LEU A 103 19.27 -2.79 5.79
N ARG A 104 20.27 -2.37 6.59
CA ARG A 104 20.64 -0.95 6.74
C ARG A 104 20.93 -0.24 5.42
N PRO A 105 21.73 -0.77 4.47
CA PRO A 105 22.00 -0.09 3.20
C PRO A 105 20.74 0.22 2.40
N TYR A 106 19.78 -0.71 2.37
CA TYR A 106 18.49 -0.49 1.71
C TYR A 106 17.66 0.56 2.44
N ALA A 107 17.66 0.50 3.77
CA ALA A 107 16.93 1.43 4.60
C ALA A 107 17.41 2.87 4.39
N GLU A 108 18.72 3.08 4.35
CA GLU A 108 19.35 4.39 4.11
C GLU A 108 19.07 4.87 2.67
N ALA A 109 19.20 4.00 1.68
CA ALA A 109 18.92 4.34 0.28
C ALA A 109 17.44 4.71 0.04
N VAL A 110 16.51 3.99 0.68
CA VAL A 110 15.08 4.33 0.62
C VAL A 110 14.81 5.69 1.28
N GLU A 111 15.39 5.93 2.44
CA GLU A 111 15.12 7.14 3.23
C GLU A 111 15.72 8.39 2.59
N ASN A 112 16.95 8.29 2.08
CA ASN A 112 17.67 9.44 1.56
C ASN A 112 17.41 9.70 0.06
N ASP A 113 17.28 8.63 -0.74
CA ASP A 113 17.28 8.71 -2.20
C ASP A 113 15.97 8.21 -2.82
N GLY A 114 15.03 7.68 -2.01
CA GLY A 114 13.82 7.05 -2.53
C GLY A 114 14.10 5.80 -3.36
N PHE A 115 15.14 5.07 -3.00
CA PHE A 115 15.62 3.91 -3.76
C PHE A 115 14.50 2.88 -4.01
N VAL A 116 14.49 2.37 -5.24
CA VAL A 116 13.66 1.24 -5.67
C VAL A 116 14.57 0.22 -6.35
N HIS A 117 14.59 -1.00 -5.85
CA HIS A 117 15.34 -2.10 -6.47
C HIS A 117 14.84 -2.35 -7.90
N ARG A 118 15.74 -2.74 -8.82
CA ARG A 118 15.46 -2.96 -10.25
C ARG A 118 14.23 -3.85 -10.51
N ALA A 119 14.07 -4.92 -9.75
CA ALA A 119 12.88 -5.78 -9.83
C ALA A 119 11.59 -5.03 -9.51
N GLY A 120 11.57 -4.24 -8.42
CA GLY A 120 10.41 -3.42 -8.04
C GLY A 120 10.11 -2.33 -9.08
N ALA A 121 11.14 -1.68 -9.60
CA ALA A 121 11.00 -0.68 -10.67
C ALA A 121 10.39 -1.30 -11.94
N ARG A 122 10.79 -2.53 -12.30
CA ARG A 122 10.19 -3.28 -13.40
C ARG A 122 8.70 -3.54 -13.16
N VAL A 123 8.33 -4.05 -11.98
CA VAL A 123 6.93 -4.30 -11.62
C VAL A 123 6.10 -3.01 -11.69
N LEU A 124 6.61 -1.88 -11.19
CA LEU A 124 5.91 -0.60 -11.27
C LEU A 124 5.65 -0.15 -12.72
N ARG A 125 6.60 -0.34 -13.63
CA ARG A 125 6.39 -0.03 -15.05
C ARG A 125 5.32 -0.91 -15.70
N LEU A 126 5.30 -2.20 -15.35
CA LEU A 126 4.25 -3.11 -15.82
C LEU A 126 2.87 -2.69 -15.28
N TRP A 127 2.80 -2.30 -14.00
CA TRP A 127 1.56 -1.79 -13.41
C TRP A 127 1.10 -0.47 -14.04
N ALA A 128 2.01 0.44 -14.37
CA ALA A 128 1.66 1.66 -15.10
C ALA A 128 0.94 1.34 -16.44
N GLY A 129 1.39 0.30 -17.15
CA GLY A 129 0.70 -0.21 -18.34
C GLY A 129 -0.69 -0.76 -18.02
N HIS A 130 -0.89 -1.44 -16.89
CA HIS A 130 -2.23 -1.89 -16.46
C HIS A 130 -3.14 -0.71 -16.11
N TYR A 131 -2.62 0.32 -15.43
CA TYR A 131 -3.36 1.56 -15.15
C TYR A 131 -3.85 2.23 -16.43
N GLU A 132 -2.97 2.35 -17.43
CA GLU A 132 -3.31 2.93 -18.74
C GLU A 132 -4.41 2.12 -19.46
N ARG A 133 -4.24 0.79 -19.56
CA ARG A 133 -5.20 -0.11 -20.20
C ARG A 133 -6.57 -0.06 -19.53
N LEU A 134 -6.62 0.01 -18.19
CA LEU A 134 -7.85 0.10 -17.41
C LEU A 134 -8.41 1.52 -17.31
N GLY A 135 -7.66 2.53 -17.78
CA GLY A 135 -8.02 3.94 -17.65
C GLY A 135 -8.15 4.38 -16.19
N LEU A 136 -7.29 3.88 -15.31
CA LEU A 136 -7.21 4.30 -13.92
C LEU A 136 -6.47 5.63 -13.82
N HIS A 137 -6.83 6.44 -12.82
CA HIS A 137 -6.03 7.60 -12.47
C HIS A 137 -4.70 7.15 -11.84
N ASP A 138 -3.59 7.60 -12.41
CA ASP A 138 -2.25 7.33 -11.86
C ASP A 138 -1.93 8.35 -10.76
N PRO A 139 -1.72 7.92 -9.50
CA PRO A 139 -1.33 8.81 -8.41
C PRO A 139 0.15 9.21 -8.44
N GLY A 140 0.88 8.91 -9.48
CA GLY A 140 2.32 9.07 -9.59
C GLY A 140 3.08 7.78 -9.27
N LEU A 141 2.64 6.67 -9.85
CA LEU A 141 3.16 5.32 -9.56
C LEU A 141 4.66 5.19 -9.78
N LEU A 142 5.21 5.88 -10.78
CA LEU A 142 6.66 5.87 -11.09
C LEU A 142 7.42 7.02 -10.42
N ALA A 143 6.72 7.92 -9.73
CA ALA A 143 7.35 9.06 -9.07
C ALA A 143 7.84 8.71 -7.67
N HIS A 144 8.98 9.26 -7.28
CA HIS A 144 9.36 9.25 -5.88
C HIS A 144 8.42 10.17 -5.09
N GLN A 145 7.74 9.60 -4.11
CA GLN A 145 6.83 10.32 -3.21
C GLN A 145 7.30 10.10 -1.77
N PRO A 146 8.26 10.90 -1.27
CA PRO A 146 8.76 10.72 0.08
C PRO A 146 7.65 10.88 1.11
N PRO A 147 7.73 10.20 2.26
CA PRO A 147 6.87 10.49 3.40
C PRO A 147 7.15 11.92 3.89
N GLY A 148 6.14 12.55 4.49
CA GLY A 148 6.32 13.88 5.07
C GLY A 148 7.10 13.86 6.38
N PHE A 149 7.15 12.69 7.06
CA PHE A 149 7.96 12.45 8.26
C PHE A 149 9.01 11.37 8.03
N GLY A 150 10.22 11.60 8.53
CA GLY A 150 11.18 10.54 8.83
C GLY A 150 10.64 9.59 9.91
N LEU A 151 11.36 8.50 10.17
CA LEU A 151 10.90 7.53 11.19
C LEU A 151 10.91 8.14 12.58
N GLU A 152 11.98 8.84 12.94
CA GLU A 152 12.12 9.47 14.26
C GLU A 152 11.14 10.63 14.44
N GLU A 153 10.94 11.48 13.43
CA GLU A 153 9.95 12.55 13.48
C GLU A 153 8.53 12.04 13.73
N MET A 154 8.18 10.91 13.14
CA MET A 154 6.88 10.26 13.39
C MET A 154 6.79 9.75 14.83
N ILE A 155 7.86 9.15 15.36
CA ILE A 155 7.90 8.68 16.76
C ILE A 155 7.77 9.86 17.70
N ASP A 156 8.52 10.94 17.49
CA ASP A 156 8.48 12.15 18.30
C ASP A 156 7.08 12.80 18.31
N ASP A 157 6.41 12.87 17.15
CA ASP A 157 5.02 13.38 17.06
C ASP A 157 4.05 12.52 17.86
N LEU A 158 4.19 11.21 17.83
CA LEU A 158 3.37 10.29 18.62
C LEU A 158 3.65 10.43 20.12
N LEU A 159 4.90 10.55 20.53
CA LEU A 159 5.28 10.78 21.92
C LEU A 159 4.74 12.10 22.43
N ALA A 160 4.91 13.19 21.67
CA ALA A 160 4.41 14.52 22.02
C ALA A 160 2.88 14.56 22.16
N SER A 161 2.15 13.76 21.38
CA SER A 161 0.69 13.62 21.46
C SER A 161 0.21 12.64 22.53
N GLY A 162 1.13 11.98 23.25
CA GLY A 162 0.83 10.94 24.25
C GLY A 162 0.19 9.70 23.64
N LEU A 163 0.54 9.39 22.39
CA LEU A 163 0.12 8.19 21.67
C LEU A 163 1.28 7.25 21.36
N GLY A 164 2.50 7.65 21.67
CA GLY A 164 3.71 6.84 21.53
C GLY A 164 4.16 6.25 22.86
N LEU A 165 4.70 5.04 22.82
CA LEU A 165 5.46 4.43 23.89
C LEU A 165 6.75 3.86 23.28
N ASP A 166 7.86 4.58 23.47
CA ASP A 166 9.18 4.17 22.99
C ASP A 166 9.93 3.43 24.10
N GLN A 167 10.28 2.18 23.85
CA GLN A 167 11.03 1.35 24.79
C GLN A 167 12.43 1.00 24.27
N ARG A 168 12.92 1.67 23.22
CA ARG A 168 14.22 1.35 22.60
C ARG A 168 15.39 1.54 23.54
N ASP A 169 15.32 2.49 24.45
CA ASP A 169 16.36 2.72 25.48
C ASP A 169 16.58 1.51 26.43
N VAL A 170 15.54 0.67 26.54
CA VAL A 170 15.61 -0.57 27.34
C VAL A 170 15.60 -1.82 26.46
N GLY A 171 15.92 -1.68 25.16
CA GLY A 171 15.98 -2.78 24.20
C GLY A 171 14.61 -3.27 23.72
N GLY A 172 13.53 -2.51 23.96
CA GLY A 172 12.18 -2.82 23.53
C GLY A 172 11.80 -2.14 22.21
N PRO A 173 10.59 -2.38 21.70
CA PRO A 173 10.08 -1.76 20.49
C PRO A 173 9.38 -0.42 20.75
N VAL A 174 8.92 0.23 19.68
CA VAL A 174 8.01 1.37 19.75
C VAL A 174 6.57 0.91 19.53
N TYR A 175 5.68 1.36 20.41
CA TYR A 175 4.26 1.08 20.33
C TYR A 175 3.45 2.35 20.01
N LEU A 176 2.38 2.17 19.24
CA LEU A 176 1.27 3.09 19.21
C LEU A 176 0.32 2.73 20.36
N ASP A 177 0.16 3.65 21.31
CA ASP A 177 -0.71 3.49 22.48
C ASP A 177 -1.97 4.34 22.34
N ALA A 178 -3.04 3.69 21.94
CA ALA A 178 -4.38 4.28 21.89
C ALA A 178 -5.33 3.62 22.92
N THR A 179 -4.79 2.98 23.96
CA THR A 179 -5.57 2.23 24.97
C THR A 179 -6.54 3.10 25.73
N ARG A 180 -6.21 4.38 25.96
CA ARG A 180 -7.13 5.37 26.57
C ARG A 180 -8.40 5.62 25.73
N TYR A 181 -8.41 5.19 24.47
CA TYR A 181 -9.58 5.27 23.55
C TYR A 181 -10.23 3.91 23.33
N GLY A 182 -9.87 2.90 24.12
CA GLY A 182 -10.41 1.54 23.99
C GLY A 182 -9.85 0.75 22.80
N LEU A 183 -8.72 1.19 22.22
CA LEU A 183 -8.04 0.52 21.12
C LEU A 183 -6.82 -0.27 21.63
N PRO A 184 -6.38 -1.31 20.92
CA PRO A 184 -5.25 -2.13 21.37
C PRO A 184 -3.93 -1.37 21.32
N LEU A 185 -3.00 -1.74 22.21
CA LEU A 185 -1.60 -1.39 22.09
C LEU A 185 -1.02 -2.09 20.85
N ARG A 186 -0.36 -1.33 19.96
CA ARG A 186 0.13 -1.85 18.69
C ARG A 186 1.61 -1.57 18.52
N GLN A 187 2.45 -2.62 18.47
CA GLN A 187 3.84 -2.44 18.07
C GLN A 187 3.89 -1.91 16.62
N ILE A 188 4.61 -0.82 16.41
CA ILE A 188 4.76 -0.16 15.11
C ILE A 188 6.19 -0.15 14.58
N VAL A 189 7.19 -0.15 15.48
CA VAL A 189 8.61 -0.25 15.14
C VAL A 189 9.24 -1.32 16.03
N THR A 190 10.08 -2.16 15.46
CA THR A 190 10.83 -3.16 16.22
C THR A 190 11.94 -2.52 17.04
N ALA A 191 12.49 -3.24 18.02
CA ALA A 191 13.61 -2.76 18.84
C ALA A 191 14.85 -2.35 18.01
N ASP A 192 15.05 -2.97 16.86
CA ASP A 192 16.13 -2.68 15.91
C ASP A 192 15.75 -1.65 14.81
N GLY A 193 14.64 -0.91 15.00
CA GLY A 193 14.27 0.24 14.19
C GLY A 193 13.55 -0.08 12.87
N ARG A 194 12.94 -1.26 12.72
CA ARG A 194 12.19 -1.63 11.51
C ARG A 194 10.71 -1.26 11.64
N PRO A 195 10.18 -0.35 10.81
CA PRO A 195 8.77 0.01 10.84
C PRO A 195 7.90 -1.07 10.21
N ASN A 196 6.69 -1.21 10.72
CA ASN A 196 5.62 -1.98 10.09
C ASN A 196 4.77 -1.09 9.17
N TYR A 197 3.72 -1.66 8.56
CA TYR A 197 2.82 -0.93 7.65
C TYR A 197 2.08 0.23 8.33
N VAL A 198 1.73 0.10 9.62
CA VAL A 198 1.06 1.18 10.37
C VAL A 198 2.00 2.37 10.55
N ALA A 199 3.26 2.11 10.91
CA ALA A 199 4.27 3.17 11.00
C ALA A 199 4.50 3.86 9.65
N CYS A 200 4.55 3.10 8.55
CA CYS A 200 4.67 3.68 7.21
C CYS A 200 3.47 4.58 6.89
N ALA A 201 2.24 4.13 7.17
CA ALA A 201 1.04 4.93 6.96
C ALA A 201 1.04 6.21 7.81
N LEU A 202 1.47 6.13 9.07
CA LEU A 202 1.59 7.29 9.95
C LEU A 202 2.63 8.30 9.43
N ARG A 203 3.81 7.84 8.98
CA ARG A 203 4.84 8.69 8.37
C ARG A 203 4.31 9.47 7.15
N GLU A 204 3.43 8.86 6.37
CA GLU A 204 2.84 9.47 5.20
C GLU A 204 1.70 10.43 5.54
N LEU A 205 0.79 10.02 6.43
CA LEU A 205 -0.49 10.69 6.62
C LEU A 205 -0.51 11.72 7.73
N LEU A 206 0.26 11.54 8.83
CA LEU A 206 0.29 12.50 9.94
C LEU A 206 0.66 13.93 9.51
N PRO A 207 1.74 14.15 8.72
CA PRO A 207 2.12 15.50 8.29
C PRO A 207 1.13 16.13 7.31
N LEU A 208 0.25 15.33 6.72
CA LEU A 208 -0.79 15.79 5.80
C LEU A 208 -2.12 16.06 6.51
N ALA A 209 -2.40 15.39 7.63
CA ALA A 209 -3.73 15.33 8.22
C ALA A 209 -4.37 16.72 8.42
N SER A 210 -3.66 17.68 9.00
CA SER A 210 -4.17 19.04 9.26
C SER A 210 -4.40 19.89 8.00
N ARG A 211 -4.01 19.42 6.82
CA ARG A 211 -4.17 20.14 5.54
C ARG A 211 -5.48 19.82 4.83
N TYR A 212 -6.21 18.81 5.31
CA TYR A 212 -7.44 18.31 4.71
C TYR A 212 -8.60 18.39 5.69
N ASP A 213 -9.78 18.60 5.15
CA ASP A 213 -11.03 18.57 5.92
C ASP A 213 -11.49 17.13 6.15
N GLU A 214 -11.23 16.27 5.17
CA GLU A 214 -11.61 14.87 5.20
C GLU A 214 -10.47 13.98 4.67
N ILE A 215 -10.30 12.81 5.31
CA ILE A 215 -9.37 11.76 4.87
C ILE A 215 -10.17 10.48 4.67
N VAL A 216 -10.07 9.86 3.51
CA VAL A 216 -10.70 8.57 3.21
C VAL A 216 -9.61 7.53 3.07
N VAL A 217 -9.59 6.56 3.98
CA VAL A 217 -8.67 5.43 3.95
C VAL A 217 -9.38 4.19 3.43
N LEU A 218 -8.86 3.60 2.34
CA LEU A 218 -9.37 2.36 1.77
C LEU A 218 -8.36 1.24 2.05
N TYR A 219 -8.86 0.11 2.53
CA TYR A 219 -7.97 -0.96 2.99
C TYR A 219 -8.65 -2.34 2.92
N ASP A 220 -7.85 -3.41 2.89
CA ASP A 220 -8.35 -4.77 3.04
C ASP A 220 -9.03 -4.94 4.40
N ARG A 221 -10.24 -5.49 4.42
CA ARG A 221 -11.03 -5.70 5.66
C ARG A 221 -10.24 -6.38 6.79
N GLU A 222 -9.29 -7.24 6.45
CA GLU A 222 -8.42 -7.91 7.43
C GLU A 222 -7.52 -6.95 8.22
N LEU A 223 -7.35 -5.71 7.74
CA LEU A 223 -6.55 -4.67 8.40
C LEU A 223 -7.40 -3.73 9.26
N ASP A 224 -8.69 -4.05 9.52
CA ASP A 224 -9.64 -3.14 10.19
C ASP A 224 -9.12 -2.65 11.55
N SER A 225 -8.48 -3.50 12.34
CA SER A 225 -7.91 -3.11 13.63
C SER A 225 -6.81 -2.05 13.51
N ASP A 226 -5.94 -2.18 12.52
CA ASP A 226 -4.86 -1.22 12.27
C ASP A 226 -5.43 0.10 11.74
N TYR A 227 -6.46 0.05 10.89
CA TYR A 227 -7.10 1.24 10.32
C TYR A 227 -8.02 1.97 11.31
N ARG A 228 -8.53 1.31 12.35
CA ARG A 228 -9.16 1.97 13.51
C ARG A 228 -8.16 2.82 14.30
N LEU A 229 -6.96 2.30 14.48
CA LEU A 229 -5.86 3.05 15.11
C LEU A 229 -5.49 4.28 14.27
N LEU A 230 -5.29 4.11 12.94
CA LEU A 230 -5.00 5.21 12.02
C LEU A 230 -6.11 6.27 12.03
N GLU A 231 -7.37 5.87 11.92
CA GLU A 231 -8.53 6.78 12.02
C GLU A 231 -8.44 7.63 13.29
N ARG A 232 -8.21 6.97 14.44
CA ARG A 232 -8.16 7.68 15.73
C ARG A 232 -7.03 8.69 15.77
N VAL A 233 -5.83 8.27 15.37
CA VAL A 233 -4.64 9.14 15.41
C VAL A 233 -4.79 10.33 14.47
N LEU A 234 -5.24 10.09 13.24
CA LEU A 234 -5.41 11.15 12.24
C LEU A 234 -6.52 12.14 12.63
N SER A 235 -7.64 11.64 13.19
CA SER A 235 -8.74 12.51 13.63
C SER A 235 -8.33 13.46 14.75
N LEU A 236 -7.35 13.13 15.56
CA LEU A 236 -6.80 14.04 16.59
C LEU A 236 -6.05 15.25 15.99
N LYS A 237 -5.67 15.19 14.72
CA LYS A 237 -5.05 16.30 13.98
C LYS A 237 -6.07 17.21 13.27
N GLY A 238 -7.38 16.93 13.39
CA GLY A 238 -8.47 17.80 12.94
C GLY A 238 -9.40 17.26 11.86
N PRO A 239 -8.97 16.45 10.86
CA PRO A 239 -9.86 16.02 9.79
C PRO A 239 -10.91 15.01 10.26
N THR A 240 -12.02 14.96 9.53
CA THR A 240 -12.91 13.79 9.60
C THR A 240 -12.29 12.64 8.82
N VAL A 241 -12.13 11.48 9.46
CA VAL A 241 -11.54 10.30 8.82
C VAL A 241 -12.62 9.25 8.54
N HIS A 242 -12.67 8.81 7.28
CA HIS A 242 -13.62 7.81 6.82
C HIS A 242 -12.86 6.53 6.49
N ARG A 243 -13.31 5.41 7.05
CA ARG A 243 -12.75 4.08 6.78
C ARG A 243 -13.61 3.34 5.76
N VAL A 244 -12.98 2.84 4.69
CA VAL A 244 -13.65 2.06 3.64
C VAL A 244 -12.97 0.69 3.54
N PRO A 245 -13.45 -0.31 4.28
CA PRO A 245 -12.95 -1.67 4.17
C PRO A 245 -13.41 -2.31 2.86
N ILE A 246 -12.47 -2.86 2.10
CA ILE A 246 -12.73 -3.58 0.85
C ILE A 246 -12.54 -5.08 1.09
N GLY A 247 -13.55 -5.88 0.79
CA GLY A 247 -13.47 -7.34 0.83
C GLY A 247 -12.62 -7.87 -0.32
N ARG A 248 -11.84 -8.91 -0.06
CA ARG A 248 -11.04 -9.58 -1.10
C ARG A 248 -11.94 -10.34 -2.08
N VAL A 249 -11.42 -10.53 -3.28
CA VAL A 249 -12.05 -11.35 -4.31
C VAL A 249 -11.61 -12.80 -4.10
N PRO A 250 -12.53 -13.74 -3.90
CA PRO A 250 -12.18 -15.15 -3.86
C PRO A 250 -11.75 -15.64 -5.25
N ILE A 251 -10.77 -16.54 -5.27
CA ILE A 251 -10.33 -17.25 -6.47
C ILE A 251 -10.71 -18.72 -6.24
N ASP A 252 -11.51 -19.30 -7.15
CA ASP A 252 -12.03 -20.66 -7.03
C ASP A 252 -12.71 -20.92 -5.66
N GLY A 253 -13.48 -19.94 -5.20
CA GLY A 253 -14.18 -19.99 -3.92
C GLY A 253 -13.28 -19.86 -2.68
N LYS A 254 -11.99 -19.57 -2.84
CA LYS A 254 -11.03 -19.43 -1.74
C LYS A 254 -10.44 -18.03 -1.68
N ILE A 255 -10.38 -17.48 -0.49
CA ILE A 255 -9.66 -16.23 -0.23
C ILE A 255 -8.22 -16.59 0.14
N ALA A 256 -7.29 -16.33 -0.80
CA ALA A 256 -5.87 -16.56 -0.59
C ALA A 256 -5.09 -15.25 -0.55
N SER A 257 -4.01 -15.23 0.23
CA SER A 257 -3.08 -14.11 0.19
C SER A 257 -2.10 -14.29 -0.96
N ALA A 258 -1.98 -13.26 -1.79
CA ALA A 258 -1.03 -13.24 -2.91
C ALA A 258 0.46 -13.43 -2.50
N ARG A 259 0.77 -13.35 -1.20
CA ARG A 259 2.14 -13.57 -0.69
C ARG A 259 2.64 -15.01 -0.78
N TYR A 260 1.72 -15.97 -0.96
CA TYR A 260 2.04 -17.38 -1.03
C TYR A 260 2.04 -17.94 -2.45
N GLY A 261 1.93 -17.08 -3.47
CA GLY A 261 1.79 -17.53 -4.85
C GLY A 261 0.38 -18.03 -5.17
N GLY A 262 0.29 -18.93 -6.13
CA GLY A 262 -0.99 -19.55 -6.51
C GLY A 262 -1.93 -18.63 -7.28
N TRP A 263 -1.42 -17.51 -7.80
CA TRP A 263 -2.21 -16.61 -8.63
C TRP A 263 -2.44 -17.15 -10.05
N GLY A 264 -1.54 -17.99 -10.59
CA GLY A 264 -1.67 -18.63 -11.91
C GLY A 264 -2.20 -17.67 -12.98
N GLU A 265 -3.31 -18.04 -13.61
CA GLU A 265 -4.02 -17.18 -14.58
C GLU A 265 -4.87 -16.05 -13.92
N HIS A 266 -4.85 -15.94 -12.60
CA HIS A 266 -5.63 -14.96 -11.85
C HIS A 266 -4.81 -13.71 -11.52
N THR A 267 -4.09 -13.17 -12.51
CA THR A 267 -3.43 -11.87 -12.40
C THR A 267 -4.20 -10.83 -13.22
N VAL A 268 -3.97 -9.55 -12.92
CA VAL A 268 -4.57 -8.46 -13.74
C VAL A 268 -4.06 -8.54 -15.17
N ASP A 269 -2.79 -8.88 -15.37
CA ASP A 269 -2.23 -9.06 -16.71
C ASP A 269 -2.90 -10.20 -17.49
N ALA A 270 -3.07 -11.38 -16.87
CA ALA A 270 -3.76 -12.51 -17.48
C ALA A 270 -5.22 -12.16 -17.81
N LEU A 271 -5.92 -11.50 -16.90
CA LEU A 271 -7.28 -11.03 -17.11
C LEU A 271 -7.36 -10.05 -18.29
N LEU A 272 -6.47 -9.07 -18.37
CA LEU A 272 -6.44 -8.12 -19.47
C LEU A 272 -6.10 -8.77 -20.82
N ARG A 273 -5.23 -9.78 -20.83
CA ARG A 273 -4.95 -10.56 -22.04
C ARG A 273 -6.15 -11.36 -22.52
N SER A 274 -6.94 -11.96 -21.63
CA SER A 274 -8.12 -12.75 -21.99
C SER A 274 -9.21 -11.91 -22.71
N PHE A 275 -9.21 -10.60 -22.54
CA PHE A 275 -10.15 -9.68 -23.20
C PHE A 275 -9.55 -8.91 -24.39
N ALA A 276 -8.26 -9.11 -24.72
CA ALA A 276 -7.57 -8.33 -25.74
C ALA A 276 -8.26 -8.38 -27.12
N ASP A 277 -8.77 -9.57 -27.50
CA ASP A 277 -9.42 -9.82 -28.77
C ASP A 277 -10.96 -9.90 -28.68
N ALA A 278 -11.50 -9.87 -27.44
CA ALA A 278 -12.92 -10.12 -27.18
C ALA A 278 -13.78 -8.84 -27.16
N ALA A 279 -13.21 -7.69 -26.83
CA ALA A 279 -13.93 -6.45 -26.67
C ALA A 279 -13.00 -5.22 -26.87
N ASP A 280 -13.60 -4.10 -27.29
CA ASP A 280 -12.86 -2.85 -27.34
C ASP A 280 -12.45 -2.34 -25.95
N PRO A 281 -11.40 -1.50 -25.82
CA PRO A 281 -10.89 -1.03 -24.56
C PRO A 281 -11.91 -0.31 -23.66
N ALA A 282 -12.86 0.42 -24.24
CA ALA A 282 -13.88 1.14 -23.47
C ALA A 282 -14.87 0.16 -22.83
N THR A 283 -15.29 -0.85 -23.58
CA THR A 283 -16.14 -1.94 -23.09
C THR A 283 -15.45 -2.72 -21.99
N VAL A 284 -14.15 -3.06 -22.11
CA VAL A 284 -13.37 -3.74 -21.06
C VAL A 284 -13.31 -2.88 -19.80
N ARG A 285 -12.99 -1.59 -19.92
CA ARG A 285 -12.93 -0.65 -18.78
C ARG A 285 -14.27 -0.53 -18.04
N LEU A 286 -15.37 -0.46 -18.78
CA LEU A 286 -16.71 -0.40 -18.20
C LEU A 286 -17.07 -1.74 -17.52
N GLY A 287 -16.85 -2.86 -18.21
CA GLY A 287 -17.13 -4.20 -17.70
C GLY A 287 -16.39 -4.48 -16.40
N MET A 288 -15.11 -4.12 -16.32
CA MET A 288 -14.33 -4.26 -15.08
C MET A 288 -14.92 -3.46 -13.90
N ARG A 289 -15.37 -2.23 -14.14
CA ARG A 289 -16.01 -1.41 -13.11
C ARG A 289 -17.36 -1.96 -12.68
N LEU A 290 -18.19 -2.39 -13.61
CA LEU A 290 -19.47 -3.02 -13.30
C LEU A 290 -19.31 -4.30 -12.48
N TYR A 291 -18.37 -5.15 -12.87
CA TYR A 291 -18.14 -6.41 -12.16
C TYR A 291 -17.57 -6.17 -10.76
N PHE A 292 -16.43 -5.48 -10.64
CA PHE A 292 -15.74 -5.35 -9.36
C PHE A 292 -16.39 -4.36 -8.37
N ILE A 293 -17.19 -3.43 -8.85
CA ILE A 293 -17.83 -2.40 -8.00
C ILE A 293 -19.31 -2.70 -7.79
N ALA A 294 -20.07 -2.90 -8.87
CA ALA A 294 -21.52 -3.06 -8.77
C ALA A 294 -21.93 -4.49 -8.42
N SER A 295 -21.28 -5.52 -9.03
CA SER A 295 -21.64 -6.91 -8.78
C SER A 295 -21.04 -7.46 -7.49
N LEU A 296 -19.73 -7.22 -7.24
CA LEU A 296 -19.09 -7.72 -6.03
C LEU A 296 -19.33 -6.83 -4.80
N GLY A 297 -19.62 -5.51 -4.99
CA GLY A 297 -19.75 -4.56 -3.90
C GLY A 297 -18.48 -4.40 -3.04
N PRO A 298 -18.40 -3.42 -2.13
CA PRO A 298 -17.17 -3.19 -1.35
C PRO A 298 -16.90 -4.28 -0.31
N GLY A 299 -17.93 -4.84 0.28
CA GLY A 299 -17.87 -5.75 1.41
C GLY A 299 -18.28 -7.19 1.14
N GLN A 300 -18.70 -7.54 -0.08
CA GLN A 300 -19.07 -8.90 -0.41
C GLN A 300 -17.85 -9.83 -0.43
N GLN A 301 -18.02 -10.94 0.27
CA GLN A 301 -17.15 -12.11 0.22
C GLN A 301 -18.05 -13.24 -0.28
N GLU A 302 -17.92 -13.60 -1.53
CA GLU A 302 -18.54 -14.80 -2.08
C GLU A 302 -17.48 -15.86 -2.34
#